data_a5f839b225f62e8ca5b10dc0d9538598
#
_entry.id   a5f839b225f62e8ca5b10dc0d9538598
#
_cell.length_a   1.000
_cell.length_b   1.000
_cell.length_c   1.000
_cell.angle_alpha   90.00
_cell.angle_beta   90.00
_cell.angle_gamma   90.00
#
_symmetry.space_group_name_H-M   'P 1'
#
loop_
_entity.id
_entity.type
_entity.pdbx_description
1 polymer ?
#
loop_
_entity_poly.entity_id
_entity_poly.type
_entity_poly.pdbx_seq_one_letter_code
_entity_poly.pdbx_strand_id
1 'polypeptide(L)'
;MNTNIDTETVIKERYKIREIIGQGGMGCVYLAEDLRLSGRLCALKAVYYERNLPDDVIQQTREQFEREATVLARLDHPNLPKVSDFFSDQERDYLVMDFVPGEDLRNLMLEEKKRGMFLDERKVLGWASQIADALIYLHGQAPPILHRDIKPSNIKLTPNGIIKLVDFGLVKILVSGEKTVTVVHGHGSAYYTPLEQYGGDSGHTDPKSDVYSFGATLYHLLTNRPPLEARQRFLDPDLELPLREINEKISPRTERAIKMAMNIHPDDRIQTMQEFKDALLGDWDPRQNPKGALPAPDIPEMMRTNREQTLAWIAVLMVIISLITTVMY
;
A
#
# COMPACT_ATOMS: atom_id res chain seq x y z
N MET A 1 -31.89 0.10 1.32
CA MET A 1 -32.15 1.52 1.05
C MET A 1 -30.92 2.11 0.44
N ASN A 2 -31.09 2.98 -0.56
CA ASN A 2 -29.96 3.60 -1.26
C ASN A 2 -29.23 4.52 -0.27
N THR A 3 -28.01 4.15 0.16
CA THR A 3 -27.19 4.93 1.11
C THR A 3 -26.43 6.06 0.40
N ASN A 4 -26.51 6.12 -0.93
CA ASN A 4 -25.80 7.11 -1.74
C ASN A 4 -26.48 8.48 -1.61
N ILE A 5 -25.65 9.51 -1.63
CA ILE A 5 -26.10 10.90 -1.67
C ILE A 5 -26.32 11.27 -3.13
N ASP A 6 -27.43 11.90 -3.43
CA ASP A 6 -27.76 12.32 -4.80
C ASP A 6 -26.82 13.43 -5.28
N THR A 7 -26.55 13.43 -6.58
CA THR A 7 -25.82 14.52 -7.24
C THR A 7 -26.56 15.85 -7.03
N GLU A 8 -25.83 16.95 -7.03
CA GLU A 8 -26.31 18.32 -6.77
C GLU A 8 -26.73 18.59 -5.30
N THR A 9 -26.74 17.56 -4.42
CA THR A 9 -26.95 17.77 -2.99
C THR A 9 -25.83 18.63 -2.40
N VAL A 10 -26.18 19.59 -1.55
CA VAL A 10 -25.23 20.43 -0.84
C VAL A 10 -25.14 19.98 0.62
N ILE A 11 -23.97 19.53 1.04
CA ILE A 11 -23.69 19.08 2.41
C ILE A 11 -23.08 20.24 3.18
N LYS A 12 -23.58 20.45 4.41
CA LYS A 12 -23.12 21.50 5.32
C LYS A 12 -23.08 22.91 4.67
N GLU A 13 -24.03 23.19 3.76
CA GLU A 13 -24.15 24.47 3.01
C GLU A 13 -22.83 24.85 2.27
N ARG A 14 -21.97 23.88 2.02
CA ARG A 14 -20.63 24.13 1.48
C ARG A 14 -20.21 23.16 0.37
N TYR A 15 -20.44 21.87 0.52
CA TYR A 15 -19.90 20.87 -0.38
C TYR A 15 -21.00 20.36 -1.32
N LYS A 16 -20.94 20.75 -2.58
CA LYS A 16 -21.90 20.35 -3.60
C LYS A 16 -21.44 19.07 -4.28
N ILE A 17 -22.19 17.98 -4.12
CA ILE A 17 -21.87 16.68 -4.70
C ILE A 17 -22.00 16.73 -6.22
N ARG A 18 -20.97 16.30 -6.93
CA ARG A 18 -20.93 16.21 -8.39
C ARG A 18 -21.15 14.79 -8.88
N GLU A 19 -20.37 13.84 -8.40
CA GLU A 19 -20.44 12.43 -8.77
C GLU A 19 -19.85 11.52 -7.70
N ILE A 20 -20.13 10.22 -7.80
CA ILE A 20 -19.46 9.18 -6.99
C ILE A 20 -18.17 8.79 -7.70
N ILE A 21 -17.04 8.90 -7.01
CA ILE A 21 -15.71 8.54 -7.53
C ILE A 21 -15.14 7.28 -6.87
N GLY A 22 -15.79 6.76 -5.83
CA GLY A 22 -15.41 5.51 -5.16
C GLY A 22 -16.54 5.00 -4.28
N GLN A 23 -16.67 3.67 -4.21
CA GLN A 23 -17.65 3.01 -3.35
C GLN A 23 -17.03 1.77 -2.73
N GLY A 24 -17.17 1.61 -1.42
CA GLY A 24 -16.66 0.48 -0.65
C GLY A 24 -17.58 0.08 0.49
N GLY A 25 -17.19 -0.95 1.23
CA GLY A 25 -17.99 -1.49 2.34
C GLY A 25 -18.24 -0.51 3.50
N MET A 26 -17.37 0.48 3.69
CA MET A 26 -17.47 1.45 4.79
C MET A 26 -18.04 2.81 4.37
N GLY A 27 -18.35 3.00 3.09
CA GLY A 27 -18.89 4.28 2.62
C GLY A 27 -18.63 4.57 1.16
N CYS A 28 -18.90 5.81 0.79
CA CYS A 28 -18.70 6.33 -0.57
C CYS A 28 -17.75 7.51 -0.56
N VAL A 29 -17.00 7.65 -1.65
CA VAL A 29 -16.18 8.84 -1.93
C VAL A 29 -16.84 9.59 -3.09
N TYR A 30 -17.11 10.86 -2.86
CA TYR A 30 -17.75 11.76 -3.81
C TYR A 30 -16.75 12.79 -4.32
N LEU A 31 -16.82 13.11 -5.60
CA LEU A 31 -16.30 14.37 -6.10
C LEU A 31 -17.27 15.48 -5.67
N ALA A 32 -16.76 16.48 -4.98
CA ALA A 32 -17.56 17.63 -4.55
C ALA A 32 -16.89 18.95 -4.92
N GLU A 33 -17.70 19.99 -5.10
CA GLU A 33 -17.24 21.37 -5.26
C GLU A 33 -17.38 22.11 -3.94
N ASP A 34 -16.29 22.76 -3.49
CA ASP A 34 -16.32 23.64 -2.33
C ASP A 34 -16.91 25.01 -2.71
N LEU A 35 -18.15 25.25 -2.37
CA LEU A 35 -18.86 26.50 -2.73
C LEU A 35 -18.28 27.77 -2.09
N ARG A 36 -17.43 27.63 -1.03
CA ARG A 36 -16.72 28.75 -0.43
C ARG A 36 -15.45 29.12 -1.19
N LEU A 37 -14.90 28.18 -1.94
CA LEU A 37 -13.71 28.35 -2.75
C LEU A 37 -14.05 28.02 -4.21
N SER A 38 -14.68 28.96 -4.89
CA SER A 38 -15.24 28.78 -6.24
C SER A 38 -14.29 28.04 -7.19
N GLY A 39 -14.76 26.95 -7.78
CA GLY A 39 -13.99 26.10 -8.70
C GLY A 39 -13.07 25.09 -8.03
N ARG A 40 -12.96 25.05 -6.67
CA ARG A 40 -12.18 24.03 -5.98
C ARG A 40 -12.96 22.73 -5.94
N LEU A 41 -12.37 21.69 -6.54
CA LEU A 41 -12.85 20.31 -6.41
C LEU A 41 -12.16 19.64 -5.22
N CYS A 42 -12.91 18.84 -4.48
CA CYS A 42 -12.43 18.04 -3.37
C CYS A 42 -13.02 16.62 -3.42
N ALA A 43 -12.36 15.67 -2.78
CA ALA A 43 -12.89 14.34 -2.52
C ALA A 43 -13.55 14.35 -1.13
N LEU A 44 -14.81 13.99 -1.07
CA LEU A 44 -15.60 13.90 0.14
C LEU A 44 -15.88 12.44 0.46
N LYS A 45 -15.18 11.88 1.44
CA LYS A 45 -15.38 10.50 1.91
C LYS A 45 -16.46 10.50 2.99
N ALA A 46 -17.61 9.88 2.69
CA ALA A 46 -18.69 9.68 3.65
C ALA A 46 -18.59 8.29 4.29
N VAL A 47 -18.59 8.25 5.61
CA VAL A 47 -18.56 7.04 6.42
C VAL A 47 -19.95 6.73 6.94
N TYR A 48 -20.37 5.47 6.81
CA TYR A 48 -21.67 5.00 7.27
C TYR A 48 -21.51 4.08 8.46
N TYR A 49 -22.39 4.23 9.44
CA TYR A 49 -22.49 3.33 10.57
C TYR A 49 -23.61 2.32 10.35
N GLU A 50 -23.41 1.09 10.76
CA GLU A 50 -24.47 0.09 10.74
C GLU A 50 -25.57 0.49 11.73
N ARG A 51 -26.84 0.49 11.27
CA ARG A 51 -27.99 0.95 12.03
C ARG A 51 -28.28 0.16 13.32
N ASN A 52 -27.70 -1.04 13.44
CA ASN A 52 -27.96 -1.95 14.57
C ASN A 52 -26.85 -1.93 15.61
N LEU A 53 -25.88 -1.01 15.51
CA LEU A 53 -24.83 -0.86 16.51
C LEU A 53 -25.39 -0.14 17.75
N PRO A 54 -24.96 -0.53 18.98
CA PRO A 54 -25.25 0.20 20.19
C PRO A 54 -24.74 1.66 20.11
N ASP A 55 -25.46 2.59 20.75
CA ASP A 55 -25.10 4.02 20.72
C ASP A 55 -23.71 4.32 21.25
N ASP A 56 -23.26 3.57 22.27
CA ASP A 56 -21.92 3.69 22.83
C ASP A 56 -20.82 3.26 21.82
N VAL A 57 -21.08 2.24 21.01
CA VAL A 57 -20.17 1.79 19.95
C VAL A 57 -20.10 2.81 18.82
N ILE A 58 -21.24 3.40 18.43
CA ILE A 58 -21.28 4.47 17.44
C ILE A 58 -20.50 5.67 17.94
N GLN A 59 -20.69 6.07 19.20
CA GLN A 59 -19.98 7.21 19.78
C GLN A 59 -18.47 6.96 19.83
N GLN A 60 -18.01 5.80 20.27
CA GLN A 60 -16.59 5.44 20.28
C GLN A 60 -16.00 5.47 18.86
N THR A 61 -16.74 4.98 17.86
CA THR A 61 -16.28 4.99 16.46
C THR A 61 -16.16 6.40 15.92
N ARG A 62 -17.07 7.31 16.27
CA ARG A 62 -16.99 8.74 15.91
C ARG A 62 -15.78 9.42 16.53
N GLU A 63 -15.55 9.20 17.83
CA GLU A 63 -14.39 9.76 18.52
C GLU A 63 -13.07 9.25 17.92
N GLN A 64 -13.04 7.98 17.51
CA GLN A 64 -11.90 7.42 16.80
C GLN A 64 -11.72 8.09 15.44
N PHE A 65 -12.80 8.26 14.65
CA PHE A 65 -12.76 8.95 13.36
C PHE A 65 -12.22 10.38 13.50
N GLU A 66 -12.68 11.14 14.49
CA GLU A 66 -12.19 12.51 14.74
C GLU A 66 -10.70 12.55 15.09
N ARG A 67 -10.24 11.62 15.93
CA ARG A 67 -8.81 11.46 16.25
C ARG A 67 -7.98 11.18 15.00
N GLU A 68 -8.43 10.22 14.19
CA GLU A 68 -7.75 9.85 12.95
C GLU A 68 -7.74 10.98 11.93
N ALA A 69 -8.88 11.65 11.72
CA ALA A 69 -8.99 12.81 10.83
C ALA A 69 -8.04 13.94 11.26
N THR A 70 -7.94 14.20 12.57
CA THR A 70 -7.03 15.20 13.12
C THR A 70 -5.56 14.89 12.83
N VAL A 71 -5.17 13.60 12.90
CA VAL A 71 -3.81 13.18 12.56
C VAL A 71 -3.56 13.32 11.07
N LEU A 72 -4.49 12.87 10.23
CA LEU A 72 -4.38 12.99 8.77
C LEU A 72 -4.28 14.45 8.31
N ALA A 73 -4.98 15.37 8.98
CA ALA A 73 -4.95 16.78 8.64
C ALA A 73 -3.57 17.45 8.86
N ARG A 74 -2.70 16.82 9.69
CA ARG A 74 -1.34 17.31 9.94
C ARG A 74 -0.32 16.79 8.93
N LEU A 75 -0.69 15.77 8.14
CA LEU A 75 0.21 15.20 7.15
C LEU A 75 0.41 16.17 5.97
N ASP A 76 1.67 16.33 5.57
CA ASP A 76 2.04 17.14 4.43
C ASP A 76 3.15 16.44 3.64
N HIS A 77 2.76 15.76 2.55
CA HIS A 77 3.67 15.03 1.69
C HIS A 77 3.20 15.09 0.22
N PRO A 78 4.11 15.28 -0.77
CA PRO A 78 3.72 15.46 -2.16
C PRO A 78 2.97 14.25 -2.75
N ASN A 79 3.16 13.06 -2.21
CA ASN A 79 2.52 11.84 -2.70
C ASN A 79 1.27 11.43 -1.88
N LEU A 80 0.79 12.30 -0.98
CA LEU A 80 -0.46 12.12 -0.23
C LEU A 80 -1.47 13.22 -0.59
N PRO A 81 -2.78 12.95 -0.60
CA PRO A 81 -3.78 14.00 -0.64
C PRO A 81 -3.82 14.72 0.71
N LYS A 82 -3.99 16.04 0.70
CA LYS A 82 -4.12 16.83 1.93
C LYS A 82 -5.56 16.78 2.43
N VAL A 83 -5.74 16.49 3.71
CA VAL A 83 -7.03 16.60 4.39
C VAL A 83 -7.26 18.06 4.73
N SER A 84 -8.42 18.61 4.36
CA SER A 84 -8.75 20.03 4.53
C SER A 84 -9.89 20.28 5.50
N ASP A 85 -10.75 19.30 5.77
CA ASP A 85 -11.87 19.41 6.69
C ASP A 85 -12.34 18.02 7.15
N PHE A 86 -13.00 17.96 8.29
CA PHE A 86 -13.79 16.82 8.72
C PHE A 86 -14.97 17.30 9.56
N PHE A 87 -16.10 16.60 9.46
CA PHE A 87 -17.31 16.98 10.17
C PHE A 87 -18.33 15.83 10.18
N SER A 88 -19.28 15.92 11.12
CA SER A 88 -20.47 15.07 11.17
C SER A 88 -21.66 15.85 10.64
N ASP A 89 -22.48 15.19 9.83
CA ASP A 89 -23.78 15.71 9.36
C ASP A 89 -24.76 14.56 9.22
N GLN A 90 -25.96 14.67 9.79
CA GLN A 90 -27.05 13.68 9.75
C GLN A 90 -26.57 12.36 10.30
N GLU A 91 -26.24 11.61 10.79
CA GLU A 91 -25.77 10.27 11.15
C GLU A 91 -24.54 9.78 10.32
N ARG A 92 -23.83 10.68 9.65
CA ARG A 92 -22.65 10.36 8.84
C ARG A 92 -21.47 11.22 9.20
N ASP A 93 -20.30 10.65 9.09
CA ASP A 93 -19.06 11.40 9.21
C ASP A 93 -18.41 11.59 7.85
N TYR A 94 -17.83 12.75 7.66
CA TYR A 94 -17.24 13.18 6.39
C TYR A 94 -15.80 13.58 6.58
N LEU A 95 -14.92 13.09 5.69
CA LEU A 95 -13.55 13.55 5.55
C LEU A 95 -13.40 14.24 4.19
N VAL A 96 -12.93 15.47 4.20
CA VAL A 96 -12.69 16.26 3.00
C VAL A 96 -11.22 16.31 2.71
N MET A 97 -10.83 15.94 1.50
CA MET A 97 -9.44 15.94 1.07
C MET A 97 -9.29 16.46 -0.36
N ASP A 98 -8.06 16.70 -0.78
CA ASP A 98 -7.80 17.10 -2.15
C ASP A 98 -8.33 16.06 -3.13
N PHE A 99 -9.02 16.51 -4.17
CA PHE A 99 -9.34 15.66 -5.32
C PHE A 99 -8.08 15.40 -6.11
N VAL A 100 -7.79 14.14 -6.36
CA VAL A 100 -6.64 13.69 -7.15
C VAL A 100 -7.12 13.32 -8.55
N PRO A 101 -6.86 14.15 -9.57
CA PRO A 101 -7.19 13.83 -10.95
C PRO A 101 -6.27 12.73 -11.50
N GLY A 102 -6.71 12.07 -12.57
CA GLY A 102 -5.95 11.02 -13.23
C GLY A 102 -6.47 9.62 -12.91
N GLU A 103 -5.81 8.62 -13.48
CA GLU A 103 -6.20 7.22 -13.39
C GLU A 103 -5.48 6.50 -12.25
N ASP A 104 -6.12 5.46 -11.71
CA ASP A 104 -5.45 4.56 -10.78
C ASP A 104 -4.56 3.54 -11.53
N LEU A 105 -3.57 3.00 -10.82
CA LEU A 105 -2.62 2.06 -11.42
C LEU A 105 -3.27 0.74 -11.84
N ARG A 106 -4.41 0.36 -11.26
CA ARG A 106 -5.16 -0.82 -11.68
C ARG A 106 -5.69 -0.63 -13.10
N ASN A 107 -6.29 0.52 -13.39
CA ASN A 107 -6.82 0.83 -14.71
C ASN A 107 -5.68 0.91 -15.75
N LEU A 108 -4.59 1.58 -15.44
CA LEU A 108 -3.40 1.63 -16.31
C LEU A 108 -2.85 0.23 -16.63
N MET A 109 -2.76 -0.63 -15.62
CA MET A 109 -2.34 -2.02 -15.80
C MET A 109 -3.32 -2.80 -16.69
N LEU A 110 -4.63 -2.64 -16.46
CA LEU A 110 -5.65 -3.33 -17.24
C LEU A 110 -5.67 -2.89 -18.72
N GLU A 111 -5.36 -1.63 -19.01
CA GLU A 111 -5.21 -1.14 -20.39
C GLU A 111 -4.01 -1.82 -21.09
N GLU A 112 -2.85 -1.91 -20.44
CA GLU A 112 -1.71 -2.65 -21.00
C GLU A 112 -2.01 -4.14 -21.17
N LYS A 113 -2.68 -4.75 -20.19
CA LYS A 113 -3.13 -6.15 -20.27
C LYS A 113 -4.06 -6.41 -21.46
N LYS A 114 -5.01 -5.51 -21.76
CA LYS A 114 -5.88 -5.62 -22.96
C LYS A 114 -5.09 -5.61 -24.26
N ARG A 115 -3.93 -4.94 -24.28
CA ARG A 115 -3.00 -4.91 -25.42
C ARG A 115 -2.06 -6.13 -25.48
N GLY A 116 -2.19 -7.05 -24.52
CA GLY A 116 -1.28 -8.20 -24.38
C GLY A 116 0.11 -7.83 -23.86
N MET A 117 0.25 -6.67 -23.21
CA MET A 117 1.51 -6.15 -22.72
C MET A 117 1.55 -6.13 -21.19
N PHE A 118 2.76 -6.11 -20.66
CA PHE A 118 3.04 -5.79 -19.26
C PHE A 118 3.43 -4.31 -19.14
N LEU A 119 3.20 -3.73 -17.96
CA LEU A 119 3.78 -2.44 -17.63
C LEU A 119 5.31 -2.51 -17.66
N ASP A 120 5.93 -1.45 -18.15
CA ASP A 120 7.40 -1.34 -18.16
C ASP A 120 7.94 -1.29 -16.73
N GLU A 121 8.93 -2.13 -16.43
CA GLU A 121 9.51 -2.27 -15.08
C GLU A 121 10.04 -0.94 -14.55
N ARG A 122 10.77 -0.17 -15.37
CA ARG A 122 11.34 1.11 -14.95
C ARG A 122 10.26 2.13 -14.59
N LYS A 123 9.18 2.13 -15.36
CA LYS A 123 8.02 2.98 -15.08
C LYS A 123 7.39 2.62 -13.74
N VAL A 124 7.18 1.33 -13.50
CA VAL A 124 6.64 0.82 -12.22
C VAL A 124 7.57 1.14 -11.06
N LEU A 125 8.89 0.97 -11.22
CA LEU A 125 9.87 1.30 -10.19
C LEU A 125 9.98 2.81 -9.92
N GLY A 126 9.80 3.64 -10.95
CA GLY A 126 9.68 5.09 -10.77
C GLY A 126 8.47 5.50 -9.93
N TRP A 127 7.34 4.80 -10.10
CA TRP A 127 6.18 4.95 -9.23
C TRP A 127 6.43 4.39 -7.83
N ALA A 128 7.07 3.23 -7.76
CA ALA A 128 7.42 2.57 -6.51
C ALA A 128 8.29 3.45 -5.61
N SER A 129 9.25 4.18 -6.18
CA SER A 129 10.05 5.16 -5.44
C SER A 129 9.19 6.21 -4.74
N GLN A 130 8.22 6.79 -5.46
CA GLN A 130 7.32 7.81 -4.92
C GLN A 130 6.37 7.25 -3.84
N ILE A 131 5.86 6.03 -4.03
CA ILE A 131 5.01 5.35 -3.05
C ILE A 131 5.80 5.05 -1.78
N ALA A 132 7.01 4.52 -1.93
CA ALA A 132 7.90 4.24 -0.81
C ALA A 132 8.22 5.50 0.00
N ASP A 133 8.47 6.65 -0.66
CA ASP A 133 8.69 7.94 0.02
C ASP A 133 7.49 8.34 0.90
N ALA A 134 6.26 8.16 0.39
CA ALA A 134 5.05 8.42 1.17
C ALA A 134 4.93 7.48 2.38
N LEU A 135 5.22 6.19 2.19
CA LEU A 135 5.13 5.20 3.26
C LEU A 135 6.24 5.38 4.31
N ILE A 136 7.45 5.73 3.90
CA ILE A 136 8.54 6.09 4.82
C ILE A 136 8.13 7.30 5.67
N TYR A 137 7.54 8.33 5.04
CA TYR A 137 7.05 9.50 5.75
C TYR A 137 5.96 9.14 6.77
N LEU A 138 5.00 8.29 6.41
CA LEU A 138 3.93 7.82 7.31
C LEU A 138 4.49 7.00 8.48
N HIS A 139 5.36 6.05 8.19
CA HIS A 139 5.97 5.18 9.22
C HIS A 139 6.90 5.97 10.16
N GLY A 140 7.46 7.09 9.72
CA GLY A 140 8.30 8.00 10.51
C GLY A 140 7.53 8.93 11.44
N GLN A 141 6.19 8.90 11.44
CA GLN A 141 5.40 9.70 12.38
C GLN A 141 5.48 9.11 13.81
N ALA A 142 5.14 9.91 14.81
CA ALA A 142 5.10 9.48 16.20
C ALA A 142 3.70 9.69 16.79
N PRO A 143 2.89 8.65 16.97
CA PRO A 143 3.16 7.24 16.64
C PRO A 143 3.18 6.96 15.12
N PRO A 144 3.77 5.83 14.67
CA PRO A 144 3.77 5.43 13.27
C PRO A 144 2.37 5.31 12.70
N ILE A 145 2.20 5.79 11.45
CA ILE A 145 0.93 5.72 10.73
C ILE A 145 1.04 4.63 9.66
N LEU A 146 0.08 3.70 9.66
CA LEU A 146 0.01 2.62 8.68
C LEU A 146 -1.10 2.90 7.67
N HIS A 147 -0.85 2.59 6.40
CA HIS A 147 -1.85 2.77 5.34
C HIS A 147 -2.87 1.63 5.28
N ARG A 148 -2.45 0.37 5.46
CA ARG A 148 -3.24 -0.87 5.58
C ARG A 148 -4.10 -1.29 4.39
N ASP A 149 -4.21 -0.49 3.35
CA ASP A 149 -4.95 -0.83 2.13
C ASP A 149 -4.18 -0.41 0.86
N ILE A 150 -2.89 -0.79 0.79
CA ILE A 150 -2.04 -0.51 -0.36
C ILE A 150 -2.38 -1.52 -1.46
N LYS A 151 -2.92 -1.01 -2.56
CA LYS A 151 -3.31 -1.79 -3.74
C LYS A 151 -3.33 -0.90 -4.98
N PRO A 152 -3.27 -1.46 -6.20
CA PRO A 152 -3.23 -0.66 -7.44
C PRO A 152 -4.36 0.36 -7.59
N SER A 153 -5.57 0.05 -7.11
CA SER A 153 -6.72 0.98 -7.18
C SER A 153 -6.63 2.16 -6.23
N ASN A 154 -5.80 2.08 -5.19
CA ASN A 154 -5.59 3.16 -4.22
C ASN A 154 -4.34 4.00 -4.52
N ILE A 155 -3.77 3.84 -5.72
CA ILE A 155 -2.61 4.58 -6.18
C ILE A 155 -2.97 5.26 -7.48
N LYS A 156 -3.01 6.58 -7.50
CA LYS A 156 -3.38 7.38 -8.68
C LYS A 156 -2.14 8.03 -9.30
N LEU A 157 -2.10 7.99 -10.63
CA LEU A 157 -1.13 8.74 -11.43
C LEU A 157 -1.79 10.02 -11.95
N THR A 158 -1.30 11.16 -11.48
CA THR A 158 -1.79 12.45 -11.95
C THR A 158 -1.33 12.74 -13.39
N PRO A 159 -1.99 13.65 -14.13
CA PRO A 159 -1.56 14.05 -15.46
C PRO A 159 -0.11 14.59 -15.51
N ASN A 160 0.40 15.11 -14.40
CA ASN A 160 1.76 15.62 -14.28
C ASN A 160 2.79 14.54 -13.90
N GLY A 161 2.41 13.25 -13.89
CA GLY A 161 3.31 12.14 -13.57
C GLY A 161 3.61 11.94 -12.08
N ILE A 162 2.87 12.61 -11.20
CA ILE A 162 3.03 12.47 -9.75
C ILE A 162 2.11 11.35 -9.26
N ILE A 163 2.68 10.42 -8.49
CA ILE A 163 1.90 9.40 -7.79
C ILE A 163 1.24 9.99 -6.54
N LYS A 164 0.00 9.65 -6.33
CA LYS A 164 -0.73 9.95 -5.09
C LYS A 164 -1.29 8.65 -4.51
N LEU A 165 -0.89 8.35 -3.28
CA LEU A 165 -1.46 7.26 -2.48
C LEU A 165 -2.74 7.77 -1.84
N VAL A 166 -3.89 7.27 -2.33
CA VAL A 166 -5.23 7.72 -1.91
C VAL A 166 -5.91 6.65 -1.08
N ASP A 167 -7.06 7.02 -0.51
CA ASP A 167 -7.93 6.14 0.25
C ASP A 167 -7.21 5.49 1.44
N PHE A 168 -6.71 6.36 2.33
CA PHE A 168 -6.39 5.92 3.68
C PHE A 168 -7.64 5.23 4.23
N GLY A 169 -7.66 3.90 4.19
CA GLY A 169 -8.64 3.15 4.95
C GLY A 169 -8.54 3.67 6.37
N LEU A 170 -9.60 4.30 6.93
CA LEU A 170 -9.58 5.02 8.20
C LEU A 170 -8.40 4.57 9.05
N VAL A 171 -7.38 5.43 9.08
CA VAL A 171 -6.04 5.09 9.55
C VAL A 171 -6.18 4.67 11.00
N LYS A 172 -5.97 3.40 11.28
CA LYS A 172 -5.88 2.97 12.66
C LYS A 172 -4.53 3.41 13.19
N ILE A 173 -4.54 4.46 13.98
CA ILE A 173 -3.38 4.88 14.76
C ILE A 173 -3.07 3.75 15.73
N LEU A 174 -1.82 3.31 15.79
CA LEU A 174 -1.35 2.34 16.77
C LEU A 174 -1.33 3.00 18.16
N VAL A 175 -2.48 3.06 18.82
CA VAL A 175 -2.53 3.41 20.23
C VAL A 175 -2.27 2.12 21.02
N SER A 176 -1.18 2.10 21.80
CA SER A 176 -0.85 0.97 22.68
C SER A 176 -2.04 0.66 23.58
N GLY A 177 -2.62 -0.54 23.40
CA GLY A 177 -3.66 -1.08 24.29
C GLY A 177 -5.08 -1.14 23.72
N GLU A 178 -5.39 -0.57 22.55
CA GLU A 178 -6.71 -0.71 21.94
C GLU A 178 -6.79 -1.95 21.03
N LYS A 179 -7.78 -2.79 21.30
CA LYS A 179 -8.11 -3.96 20.46
C LYS A 179 -8.70 -3.48 19.14
N THR A 180 -8.03 -3.75 18.05
CA THR A 180 -8.42 -3.28 16.74
C THR A 180 -8.96 -4.44 15.88
N VAL A 181 -10.26 -4.51 15.66
CA VAL A 181 -10.86 -5.47 14.72
C VAL A 181 -10.60 -4.95 13.30
N THR A 182 -9.68 -5.59 12.59
CA THR A 182 -9.48 -5.34 11.16
C THR A 182 -10.53 -6.12 10.38
N VAL A 183 -11.55 -5.45 9.87
CA VAL A 183 -12.46 -6.05 8.91
C VAL A 183 -11.74 -6.10 7.56
N VAL A 184 -11.48 -7.30 7.03
CA VAL A 184 -10.93 -7.48 5.69
C VAL A 184 -11.95 -6.96 4.68
N HIS A 185 -11.62 -5.87 4.01
CA HIS A 185 -12.54 -5.14 3.14
C HIS A 185 -12.58 -5.74 1.75
N GLY A 186 -13.68 -6.42 1.42
CA GLY A 186 -14.02 -6.85 0.06
C GLY A 186 -13.10 -7.92 -0.54
N HIS A 187 -13.66 -8.76 -1.42
CA HIS A 187 -12.93 -9.86 -2.09
C HIS A 187 -11.66 -9.40 -2.85
N GLY A 188 -11.56 -8.13 -3.26
CA GLY A 188 -10.42 -7.62 -4.01
C GLY A 188 -9.22 -7.19 -3.16
N SER A 189 -9.37 -6.93 -1.86
CA SER A 189 -8.27 -6.53 -0.97
C SER A 189 -7.51 -7.73 -0.38
N ALA A 190 -8.11 -8.92 -0.35
CA ALA A 190 -7.52 -10.12 0.22
C ALA A 190 -6.15 -10.50 -0.38
N TYR A 191 -5.95 -10.23 -1.67
CA TYR A 191 -4.68 -10.48 -2.36
C TYR A 191 -3.49 -9.64 -1.85
N TYR A 192 -3.77 -8.50 -1.22
CA TYR A 192 -2.74 -7.58 -0.72
C TYR A 192 -2.65 -7.58 0.79
N THR A 193 -3.54 -8.32 1.47
CA THR A 193 -3.64 -8.35 2.92
C THR A 193 -2.69 -9.38 3.49
N PRO A 194 -1.73 -9.01 4.35
CA PRO A 194 -0.84 -9.95 5.01
C PRO A 194 -1.56 -10.77 6.08
N LEU A 195 -0.96 -11.91 6.46
CA LEU A 195 -1.61 -12.90 7.32
C LEU A 195 -1.99 -12.36 8.69
N GLU A 196 -1.15 -11.50 9.28
CA GLU A 196 -1.37 -10.87 10.58
C GLU A 196 -2.57 -9.91 10.63
N GLN A 197 -3.06 -9.46 9.47
CA GLN A 197 -4.28 -8.63 9.41
C GLN A 197 -5.59 -9.45 9.45
N TYR A 198 -5.52 -10.77 9.34
CA TYR A 198 -6.69 -11.66 9.46
C TYR A 198 -6.99 -12.07 10.90
N GLY A 199 -6.08 -11.89 11.83
CA GLY A 199 -6.25 -12.23 13.25
C GLY A 199 -6.94 -11.08 14.00
N GLY A 200 -8.08 -11.38 14.66
CA GLY A 200 -8.80 -10.41 15.49
C GLY A 200 -7.96 -9.87 16.66
N ASP A 201 -8.08 -10.41 17.85
CA ASP A 201 -7.51 -9.87 19.11
C ASP A 201 -5.97 -9.91 19.25
N SER A 202 -5.23 -10.57 18.36
CA SER A 202 -3.78 -10.77 18.47
C SER A 202 -2.97 -10.18 17.32
N GLY A 203 -3.60 -9.55 16.34
CA GLY A 203 -2.94 -9.03 15.16
C GLY A 203 -2.10 -7.78 15.47
N HIS A 204 -0.81 -7.96 15.68
CA HIS A 204 0.14 -6.86 15.75
C HIS A 204 0.44 -6.35 14.33
N THR A 205 -0.42 -5.48 13.81
CA THR A 205 -0.15 -4.77 12.56
C THR A 205 0.93 -3.74 12.81
N ASP A 206 2.04 -3.82 12.10
CA ASP A 206 3.16 -2.89 12.17
C ASP A 206 3.56 -2.41 10.76
N PRO A 207 4.57 -1.55 10.58
CA PRO A 207 5.04 -1.12 9.27
C PRO A 207 5.35 -2.24 8.27
N LYS A 208 5.70 -3.44 8.74
CA LYS A 208 5.96 -4.62 7.89
C LYS A 208 4.70 -5.12 7.15
N SER A 209 3.51 -4.81 7.68
CA SER A 209 2.25 -5.10 6.99
C SER A 209 2.09 -4.28 5.71
N ASP A 210 2.47 -2.99 5.73
CA ASP A 210 2.50 -2.15 4.54
C ASP A 210 3.60 -2.58 3.55
N VAL A 211 4.73 -3.09 4.03
CA VAL A 211 5.79 -3.68 3.19
C VAL A 211 5.24 -4.85 2.38
N TYR A 212 4.51 -5.78 3.03
CA TYR A 212 3.86 -6.89 2.34
C TYR A 212 2.85 -6.42 1.29
N SER A 213 1.94 -5.52 1.68
CA SER A 213 0.89 -5.02 0.80
C SER A 213 1.46 -4.28 -0.41
N PHE A 214 2.56 -3.56 -0.21
CA PHE A 214 3.27 -2.90 -1.30
C PHE A 214 3.99 -3.90 -2.21
N GLY A 215 4.64 -4.92 -1.67
CA GLY A 215 5.21 -6.04 -2.45
C GLY A 215 4.16 -6.73 -3.31
N ALA A 216 3.00 -7.07 -2.72
CA ALA A 216 1.85 -7.65 -3.43
C ALA A 216 1.30 -6.75 -4.54
N THR A 217 1.29 -5.43 -4.29
CA THR A 217 0.92 -4.43 -5.29
C THR A 217 1.87 -4.42 -6.48
N LEU A 218 3.19 -4.43 -6.24
CA LEU A 218 4.20 -4.46 -7.29
C LEU A 218 4.17 -5.79 -8.06
N TYR A 219 3.98 -6.92 -7.37
CA TYR A 219 3.76 -8.21 -8.01
C TYR A 219 2.63 -8.12 -9.05
N HIS A 220 1.46 -7.61 -8.62
CA HIS A 220 0.29 -7.49 -9.51
C HIS A 220 0.56 -6.56 -10.71
N LEU A 221 1.13 -5.39 -10.49
CA LEU A 221 1.44 -4.42 -11.55
C LEU A 221 2.39 -4.97 -12.60
N LEU A 222 3.38 -5.76 -12.19
CA LEU A 222 4.41 -6.30 -13.09
C LEU A 222 4.02 -7.60 -13.78
N THR A 223 3.04 -8.34 -13.23
CA THR A 223 2.64 -9.67 -13.76
C THR A 223 1.25 -9.68 -14.39
N ASN A 224 0.47 -8.59 -14.28
CA ASN A 224 -0.95 -8.53 -14.66
C ASN A 224 -1.83 -9.60 -13.94
N ARG A 225 -1.31 -10.22 -12.88
CA ARG A 225 -2.00 -11.21 -12.06
C ARG A 225 -1.85 -10.82 -10.58
N PRO A 226 -2.94 -10.80 -9.79
CA PRO A 226 -2.80 -10.62 -8.36
C PRO A 226 -2.02 -11.80 -7.79
N PRO A 227 -1.23 -11.61 -6.72
CA PRO A 227 -0.64 -12.74 -6.01
C PRO A 227 -1.74 -13.61 -5.38
N LEU A 228 -1.40 -14.80 -4.96
CA LEU A 228 -2.28 -15.61 -4.13
C LEU A 228 -2.48 -14.95 -2.76
N GLU A 229 -3.64 -15.19 -2.15
CA GLU A 229 -3.91 -14.72 -0.80
C GLU A 229 -2.88 -15.26 0.20
N ALA A 230 -2.50 -14.45 1.19
CA ALA A 230 -1.52 -14.86 2.20
C ALA A 230 -1.88 -16.18 2.89
N ARG A 231 -3.18 -16.47 3.09
CA ARG A 231 -3.65 -17.74 3.65
C ARG A 231 -3.33 -18.93 2.74
N GLN A 232 -3.51 -18.80 1.43
CA GLN A 232 -3.19 -19.85 0.48
C GLN A 232 -1.68 -20.11 0.42
N ARG A 233 -0.88 -19.04 0.37
CA ARG A 233 0.58 -19.11 0.39
C ARG A 233 1.14 -19.68 1.70
N PHE A 234 0.45 -19.48 2.82
CA PHE A 234 0.83 -20.09 4.10
C PHE A 234 0.61 -21.60 4.10
N LEU A 235 -0.47 -22.08 3.47
CA LEU A 235 -0.78 -23.53 3.38
C LEU A 235 0.10 -24.24 2.37
N ASP A 236 0.43 -23.58 1.25
CA ASP A 236 1.27 -24.14 0.20
C ASP A 236 2.15 -23.01 -0.40
N PRO A 237 3.39 -22.85 0.10
CA PRO A 237 4.31 -21.81 -0.35
C PRO A 237 4.76 -21.91 -1.81
N ASP A 238 4.66 -23.10 -2.40
CA ASP A 238 5.13 -23.36 -3.78
C ASP A 238 4.06 -23.04 -4.85
N LEU A 239 2.84 -22.69 -4.44
CA LEU A 239 1.77 -22.30 -5.36
C LEU A 239 2.00 -20.94 -6.03
N GLU A 240 2.74 -20.02 -5.40
CA GLU A 240 2.99 -18.70 -5.97
C GLU A 240 4.03 -18.78 -7.08
N LEU A 241 3.64 -18.40 -8.29
CA LEU A 241 4.56 -18.38 -9.41
C LEU A 241 5.59 -17.25 -9.25
N PRO A 242 6.89 -17.52 -9.47
CA PRO A 242 7.91 -16.49 -9.55
C PRO A 242 7.54 -15.43 -10.61
N LEU A 243 7.86 -14.15 -10.33
CA LEU A 243 7.51 -13.04 -11.23
C LEU A 243 8.07 -13.26 -12.65
N ARG A 244 9.31 -13.75 -12.75
CA ARG A 244 10.02 -13.93 -14.01
C ARG A 244 9.52 -15.12 -14.82
N GLU A 245 8.83 -16.07 -14.23
CA GLU A 245 8.10 -17.12 -14.97
C GLU A 245 6.87 -16.55 -15.68
N ILE A 246 6.27 -15.48 -15.15
CA ILE A 246 5.11 -14.81 -15.75
C ILE A 246 5.56 -13.71 -16.73
N ASN A 247 6.57 -12.95 -16.36
CA ASN A 247 7.14 -11.85 -17.15
C ASN A 247 8.67 -11.88 -17.09
N GLU A 248 9.30 -12.51 -18.07
CA GLU A 248 10.76 -12.67 -18.17
C GLU A 248 11.56 -11.37 -18.25
N LYS A 249 10.88 -10.24 -18.58
CA LYS A 249 11.52 -8.91 -18.67
C LYS A 249 11.84 -8.30 -17.31
N ILE A 250 11.31 -8.86 -16.22
CA ILE A 250 11.57 -8.38 -14.86
C ILE A 250 13.02 -8.71 -14.48
N SER A 251 13.70 -7.73 -13.88
CA SER A 251 15.08 -7.93 -13.39
C SER A 251 15.12 -8.90 -12.19
N PRO A 252 16.21 -9.67 -12.04
CA PRO A 252 16.39 -10.52 -10.86
C PRO A 252 16.32 -9.74 -9.53
N ARG A 253 16.78 -8.48 -9.53
CA ARG A 253 16.75 -7.60 -8.37
C ARG A 253 15.31 -7.32 -7.92
N THR A 254 14.45 -6.91 -8.84
CA THR A 254 13.05 -6.59 -8.55
C THR A 254 12.30 -7.83 -8.06
N GLU A 255 12.45 -8.97 -8.73
CA GLU A 255 11.84 -10.24 -8.30
C GLU A 255 12.25 -10.60 -6.88
N ARG A 256 13.55 -10.54 -6.57
CA ARG A 256 14.08 -10.83 -5.24
C ARG A 256 13.50 -9.89 -4.17
N ALA A 257 13.53 -8.59 -4.42
CA ALA A 257 13.03 -7.59 -3.48
C ALA A 257 11.54 -7.80 -3.17
N ILE A 258 10.72 -8.05 -4.21
CA ILE A 258 9.29 -8.32 -4.04
C ILE A 258 9.08 -9.62 -3.28
N LYS A 259 9.80 -10.70 -3.61
CA LYS A 259 9.71 -11.97 -2.89
C LYS A 259 10.03 -11.81 -1.40
N MET A 260 11.08 -11.07 -1.06
CA MET A 260 11.46 -10.80 0.34
C MET A 260 10.41 -9.96 1.08
N ALA A 261 9.82 -8.95 0.41
CA ALA A 261 8.75 -8.14 0.99
C ALA A 261 7.47 -8.96 1.25
N MET A 262 7.21 -9.96 0.41
CA MET A 262 6.02 -10.79 0.48
C MET A 262 6.20 -12.06 1.34
N ASN A 263 7.28 -12.22 2.10
CA ASN A 263 7.39 -13.33 3.04
C ASN A 263 6.20 -13.38 3.99
N ILE A 264 5.68 -14.59 4.23
CA ILE A 264 4.47 -14.78 5.04
C ILE A 264 4.71 -14.37 6.49
N HIS A 265 5.84 -14.84 7.08
CA HIS A 265 6.17 -14.47 8.45
C HIS A 265 6.76 -13.04 8.49
N PRO A 266 6.24 -12.13 9.34
CA PRO A 266 6.71 -10.74 9.40
C PRO A 266 8.21 -10.58 9.69
N ASP A 267 8.79 -11.48 10.49
CA ASP A 267 10.21 -11.40 10.86
C ASP A 267 11.15 -11.84 9.73
N ASP A 268 10.64 -12.59 8.76
CA ASP A 268 11.40 -12.99 7.56
C ASP A 268 11.29 -11.96 6.41
N ARG A 269 10.45 -10.92 6.59
CA ARG A 269 10.30 -9.84 5.61
C ARG A 269 11.42 -8.84 5.70
N ILE A 270 11.53 -8.00 4.69
CA ILE A 270 12.19 -6.70 4.79
C ILE A 270 11.53 -5.91 5.91
N GLN A 271 12.33 -5.39 6.84
CA GLN A 271 11.81 -4.85 8.11
C GLN A 271 11.30 -3.42 8.00
N THR A 272 11.81 -2.64 7.06
CA THR A 272 11.42 -1.25 6.88
C THR A 272 11.10 -0.93 5.42
N MET A 273 10.28 0.07 5.19
CA MET A 273 9.98 0.56 3.84
C MET A 273 11.22 1.17 3.17
N GLN A 274 12.16 1.74 3.94
CA GLN A 274 13.42 2.23 3.41
C GLN A 274 14.28 1.09 2.87
N GLU A 275 14.42 -0.01 3.63
CA GLU A 275 15.14 -1.20 3.15
C GLU A 275 14.50 -1.80 1.89
N PHE A 276 13.16 -1.78 1.81
CA PHE A 276 12.46 -2.26 0.61
C PHE A 276 12.74 -1.38 -0.60
N LYS A 277 12.71 -0.06 -0.41
CA LYS A 277 13.08 0.89 -1.46
C LYS A 277 14.50 0.68 -1.95
N ASP A 278 15.46 0.51 -1.02
CA ASP A 278 16.88 0.27 -1.35
C ASP A 278 17.06 -1.08 -2.06
N ALA A 279 16.35 -2.12 -1.63
CA ALA A 279 16.38 -3.43 -2.29
C ALA A 279 15.84 -3.37 -3.73
N LEU A 280 14.80 -2.57 -3.98
CA LEU A 280 14.24 -2.39 -5.33
C LEU A 280 15.16 -1.57 -6.24
N LEU A 281 15.67 -0.45 -5.75
CA LEU A 281 16.30 0.59 -6.57
C LEU A 281 17.84 0.57 -6.51
N GLY A 282 18.44 0.15 -5.39
CA GLY A 282 19.87 0.33 -5.14
C GLY A 282 20.25 1.81 -5.30
N ASP A 283 21.33 2.07 -6.03
CA ASP A 283 21.78 3.42 -6.31
C ASP A 283 21.05 4.14 -7.45
N TRP A 284 20.05 3.49 -8.07
CA TRP A 284 19.29 4.11 -9.14
C TRP A 284 18.22 5.06 -8.58
N ASP A 285 18.36 6.35 -8.86
CA ASP A 285 17.32 7.35 -8.59
C ASP A 285 16.51 7.64 -9.86
N PRO A 286 15.27 7.18 -9.97
CA PRO A 286 14.44 7.39 -11.15
C PRO A 286 14.13 8.87 -11.43
N ARG A 287 14.25 9.75 -10.43
CA ARG A 287 14.03 11.20 -10.59
C ARG A 287 15.22 11.90 -11.25
N GLN A 288 16.43 11.44 -10.95
CA GLN A 288 17.65 12.03 -11.50
C GLN A 288 18.05 11.39 -12.84
N ASN A 289 17.84 10.09 -12.98
CA ASN A 289 18.18 9.35 -14.19
C ASN A 289 17.09 8.33 -14.59
N PRO A 290 15.97 8.79 -15.17
CA PRO A 290 14.84 7.92 -15.50
C PRO A 290 15.17 6.83 -16.53
N LYS A 291 16.26 6.99 -17.28
CA LYS A 291 16.72 6.01 -18.30
C LYS A 291 17.92 5.17 -17.82
N GLY A 292 18.40 5.39 -16.60
CA GLY A 292 19.51 4.65 -16.02
C GLY A 292 19.23 3.15 -15.95
N ALA A 293 20.24 2.31 -16.12
CA ALA A 293 20.10 0.88 -15.88
C ALA A 293 19.89 0.60 -14.38
N LEU A 294 19.04 -0.35 -14.08
CA LEU A 294 18.94 -0.87 -12.71
C LEU A 294 20.27 -1.53 -12.34
N PRO A 295 20.89 -1.15 -11.22
CA PRO A 295 22.13 -1.80 -10.78
C PRO A 295 21.84 -3.28 -10.47
N ALA A 296 22.80 -4.15 -10.72
CA ALA A 296 22.75 -5.52 -10.25
C ALA A 296 22.82 -5.51 -8.71
N PRO A 297 22.15 -6.45 -8.03
CA PRO A 297 22.26 -6.57 -6.58
C PRO A 297 23.72 -6.89 -6.22
N ASP A 298 24.28 -6.21 -5.23
CA ASP A 298 25.61 -6.52 -4.73
C ASP A 298 25.61 -7.71 -3.77
N ILE A 299 26.78 -8.22 -3.43
CA ILE A 299 26.92 -9.39 -2.53
C ILE A 299 26.28 -9.14 -1.15
N PRO A 300 26.46 -7.99 -0.49
CA PRO A 300 25.76 -7.68 0.76
C PRO A 300 24.25 -7.66 0.63
N GLU A 301 23.70 -7.12 -0.46
CA GLU A 301 22.25 -7.12 -0.72
C GLU A 301 21.73 -8.55 -0.95
N MET A 302 22.52 -9.40 -1.60
CA MET A 302 22.17 -10.82 -1.79
C MET A 302 22.18 -11.63 -0.49
N MET A 303 22.84 -11.14 0.56
CA MET A 303 23.00 -11.83 1.86
C MET A 303 22.19 -11.17 2.99
N ARG A 304 21.13 -10.43 2.69
CA ARG A 304 20.36 -9.69 3.70
C ARG A 304 19.57 -10.58 4.67
N THR A 305 19.23 -11.81 4.33
CA THR A 305 18.52 -12.72 5.24
C THR A 305 19.50 -13.58 6.04
N ASN A 306 19.17 -13.86 7.31
CA ASN A 306 19.95 -14.76 8.15
C ASN A 306 20.19 -16.13 7.49
N ARG A 307 19.21 -16.64 6.75
CA ARG A 307 19.32 -17.91 6.04
C ARG A 307 20.36 -17.84 4.90
N GLU A 308 20.38 -16.76 4.15
CA GLU A 308 21.35 -16.55 3.07
C GLU A 308 22.76 -16.34 3.61
N GLN A 309 22.90 -15.59 4.71
CA GLN A 309 24.18 -15.47 5.42
C GLN A 309 24.69 -16.84 5.88
N THR A 310 23.80 -17.65 6.47
CA THR A 310 24.18 -19.01 6.91
C THR A 310 24.63 -19.88 5.73
N LEU A 311 23.91 -19.85 4.60
CA LEU A 311 24.29 -20.59 3.40
C LEU A 311 25.62 -20.09 2.80
N ALA A 312 25.85 -18.77 2.79
CA ALA A 312 27.10 -18.20 2.33
C ALA A 312 28.27 -18.63 3.22
N TRP A 313 28.12 -18.61 4.55
CA TRP A 313 29.15 -19.10 5.48
C TRP A 313 29.44 -20.61 5.32
N ILE A 314 28.40 -21.41 5.09
CA ILE A 314 28.56 -22.84 4.78
C ILE A 314 29.33 -23.03 3.46
N ALA A 315 29.02 -22.27 2.42
CA ALA A 315 29.76 -22.33 1.16
C ALA A 315 31.24 -21.94 1.31
N VAL A 316 31.52 -20.86 2.03
CA VAL A 316 32.92 -20.45 2.35
C VAL A 316 33.62 -21.51 3.12
N LEU A 317 33.01 -22.12 4.14
CA LEU A 317 33.59 -23.21 4.91
C LEU A 317 33.91 -24.43 4.04
N MET A 318 33.01 -24.80 3.12
CA MET A 318 33.23 -25.90 2.18
C MET A 318 34.41 -25.65 1.24
N VAL A 319 34.57 -24.41 0.75
CA VAL A 319 35.70 -24.01 -0.08
C VAL A 319 37.00 -24.10 0.72
N ILE A 320 37.04 -23.65 1.97
CA ILE A 320 38.20 -23.74 2.85
C ILE A 320 38.57 -25.20 3.11
N ILE A 321 37.60 -26.05 3.42
CA ILE A 321 37.82 -27.50 3.62
C ILE A 321 38.38 -28.15 2.35
N SER A 322 37.82 -27.82 1.17
CA SER A 322 38.31 -28.30 -0.11
C SER A 322 39.77 -27.90 -0.38
N LEU A 323 40.12 -26.64 -0.11
CA LEU A 323 41.47 -26.14 -0.26
C LEU A 323 42.48 -26.87 0.70
N ILE A 324 42.08 -27.05 1.97
CA ILE A 324 42.91 -27.77 2.93
C ILE A 324 43.11 -29.23 2.49
N THR A 325 42.05 -29.91 2.03
CA THR A 325 42.22 -31.30 1.56
C THR A 325 43.07 -31.38 0.31
N THR A 326 43.01 -30.40 -0.60
CA THR A 326 43.86 -30.37 -1.81
C THR A 326 45.32 -30.09 -1.53
N VAL A 327 45.62 -29.37 -0.43
CA VAL A 327 47.02 -29.07 -0.03
C VAL A 327 47.62 -30.20 0.80
N MET A 328 46.82 -31.02 1.45
CA MET A 328 47.29 -32.14 2.28
C MET A 328 47.43 -33.45 1.52
N TYR A 329 46.97 -33.53 0.27
CA TYR A 329 47.19 -34.63 -0.67
C TYR A 329 48.04 -34.18 -1.87
#